data_e079e23e797ee4efffab9c72d2a99ff8
#
_entry.id   e079e23e797ee4efffab9c72d2a99ff8
#
_cell.length_a   1.000
_cell.length_b   1.000
_cell.length_c   1.000
_cell.angle_alpha   90.00
_cell.angle_beta   90.00
_cell.angle_gamma   90.00
#
_symmetry.space_group_name_H-M   'P 1'
#
loop_
_entity.id
_entity.type
_entity.pdbx_description
1 polymer ?
#
loop_
_entity_poly.entity_id
_entity_poly.type
_entity_poly.pdbx_seq_one_letter_code
_entity_poly.pdbx_strand_id
1 'polypeptide(L)'
;EEKIDFCEDAYHRWGTPSIFKITPLLPDDFEKRLIDRRYAVQHVTEVMTLDLAPWQITMPPVSVRLERTINDRWIQSLFALKSTTSAIHRQIVPSMYHAIPKDTLAASITNSNGQIVAIGLGILDRSYMGIYAIHVHPHYRGRQYARSVCTSLLNRGKELGMTGAYLQVVEGNTPAKRLYLSLGFEDFYSYRFRVKELF
;
A
#
# COMPACT_ATOMS: atom_id res chain seq x y z
N GLU A 1 13.35 -2.89 -27.96
CA GLU A 1 12.16 -2.34 -28.66
C GLU A 1 11.07 -3.39 -28.79
N GLU A 2 11.35 -4.57 -29.34
CA GLU A 2 10.39 -5.67 -29.52
C GLU A 2 9.57 -6.01 -28.27
N LYS A 3 10.16 -5.94 -27.06
CA LYS A 3 9.42 -6.19 -25.81
C LYS A 3 8.40 -5.10 -25.48
N ILE A 4 8.69 -3.84 -25.83
CA ILE A 4 7.75 -2.74 -25.64
C ILE A 4 6.60 -2.91 -26.62
N ASP A 5 6.89 -3.21 -27.89
CA ASP A 5 5.88 -3.45 -28.94
C ASP A 5 4.96 -4.60 -28.54
N PHE A 6 5.52 -5.71 -28.08
CA PHE A 6 4.75 -6.85 -27.57
C PHE A 6 3.81 -6.46 -26.41
N CYS A 7 4.29 -5.66 -25.47
CA CYS A 7 3.45 -5.18 -24.36
C CYS A 7 2.35 -4.23 -24.87
N GLU A 8 2.68 -3.29 -25.75
CA GLU A 8 1.70 -2.38 -26.36
C GLU A 8 0.58 -3.17 -27.05
N ASP A 9 0.93 -4.18 -27.85
CA ASP A 9 -0.04 -5.06 -28.52
C ASP A 9 -0.92 -5.83 -27.52
N ALA A 10 -0.34 -6.30 -26.41
CA ALA A 10 -1.10 -7.00 -25.37
C ALA A 10 -2.11 -6.08 -24.69
N TYR A 11 -1.69 -4.89 -24.28
CA TYR A 11 -2.56 -3.89 -23.68
C TYR A 11 -3.65 -3.42 -24.64
N HIS A 12 -3.29 -3.21 -25.91
CA HIS A 12 -4.25 -2.83 -26.95
C HIS A 12 -5.35 -3.88 -27.12
N ARG A 13 -4.99 -5.18 -27.16
CA ARG A 13 -5.98 -6.28 -27.24
C ARG A 13 -6.92 -6.32 -26.04
N TRP A 14 -6.49 -5.86 -24.87
CA TRP A 14 -7.31 -5.75 -23.67
C TRP A 14 -8.14 -4.46 -23.60
N GLY A 15 -7.96 -3.54 -24.55
CA GLY A 15 -8.64 -2.25 -24.53
C GLY A 15 -8.25 -1.37 -23.34
N THR A 16 -6.99 -1.46 -22.89
CA THR A 16 -6.47 -0.73 -21.72
C THR A 16 -5.21 0.06 -22.08
N PRO A 17 -4.95 1.19 -21.38
CA PRO A 17 -3.69 1.93 -21.54
C PRO A 17 -2.48 1.05 -21.31
N SER A 18 -1.40 1.29 -22.07
CA SER A 18 -0.12 0.61 -21.82
C SER A 18 0.60 1.22 -20.64
N ILE A 19 1.00 0.40 -19.64
CA ILE A 19 1.56 0.87 -18.38
C ILE A 19 2.87 0.15 -18.09
N PHE A 20 3.94 0.92 -17.85
CA PHE A 20 5.23 0.41 -17.40
C PHE A 20 5.59 1.01 -16.04
N LYS A 21 5.96 0.15 -15.10
CA LYS A 21 6.51 0.58 -13.80
C LYS A 21 8.02 0.79 -13.92
N ILE A 22 8.47 2.00 -13.66
CA ILE A 22 9.87 2.39 -13.73
C ILE A 22 10.46 2.40 -12.33
N THR A 23 11.44 1.55 -12.10
CA THR A 23 12.18 1.40 -10.83
C THR A 23 13.68 1.61 -11.07
N PRO A 24 14.49 1.87 -10.04
CA PRO A 24 15.95 2.00 -10.17
C PRO A 24 16.67 0.73 -10.67
N LEU A 25 15.97 -0.40 -10.76
CA LEU A 25 16.53 -1.66 -11.27
C LEU A 25 16.50 -1.78 -12.79
N LEU A 26 15.83 -0.86 -13.47
CA LEU A 26 15.75 -0.87 -14.94
C LEU A 26 17.00 -0.19 -15.55
N PRO A 27 17.42 -0.61 -16.76
CA PRO A 27 18.45 0.08 -17.49
C PRO A 27 18.10 1.56 -17.73
N ASP A 28 19.09 2.44 -17.65
CA ASP A 28 18.90 3.89 -17.77
C ASP A 28 18.24 4.32 -19.10
N ASP A 29 18.51 3.59 -20.19
CA ASP A 29 17.95 3.87 -21.51
C ASP A 29 16.50 3.41 -21.67
N PHE A 30 16.01 2.53 -20.78
CA PHE A 30 14.64 2.00 -20.92
C PHE A 30 13.58 3.09 -20.79
N GLU A 31 13.69 3.94 -19.79
CA GLU A 31 12.73 5.02 -19.60
C GLU A 31 12.79 6.04 -20.73
N LYS A 32 13.99 6.33 -21.27
CA LYS A 32 14.14 7.22 -22.43
C LYS A 32 13.36 6.71 -23.63
N ARG A 33 13.41 5.41 -23.91
CA ARG A 33 12.63 4.79 -25.00
C ARG A 33 11.12 4.98 -24.83
N LEU A 34 10.61 4.93 -23.59
CA LEU A 34 9.20 5.19 -23.32
C LEU A 34 8.85 6.68 -23.48
N ILE A 35 9.75 7.59 -23.12
CA ILE A 35 9.58 9.04 -23.35
C ILE A 35 9.48 9.32 -24.86
N ASP A 36 10.40 8.77 -25.64
CA ASP A 36 10.42 8.93 -27.10
C ASP A 36 9.12 8.38 -27.75
N ARG A 37 8.49 7.38 -27.12
CA ARG A 37 7.18 6.82 -27.51
C ARG A 37 5.97 7.56 -26.89
N ARG A 38 6.18 8.74 -26.28
CA ARG A 38 5.16 9.63 -25.69
C ARG A 38 4.43 9.06 -24.47
N TYR A 39 5.08 8.21 -23.69
CA TYR A 39 4.54 7.80 -22.39
C TYR A 39 4.63 8.94 -21.38
N ALA A 40 3.51 9.29 -20.77
CA ALA A 40 3.44 10.29 -19.69
C ALA A 40 3.78 9.68 -18.32
N VAL A 41 4.33 10.47 -17.43
CA VAL A 41 4.55 10.06 -16.01
C VAL A 41 3.23 10.10 -15.26
N GLN A 42 2.97 9.04 -14.49
CA GLN A 42 1.86 9.00 -13.53
C GLN A 42 2.30 8.33 -12.22
N HIS A 43 1.64 8.71 -11.13
CA HIS A 43 1.72 8.02 -9.83
C HIS A 43 3.15 7.79 -9.31
N VAL A 44 3.92 8.87 -9.16
CA VAL A 44 5.22 8.78 -8.47
C VAL A 44 4.97 8.30 -7.04
N THR A 45 5.68 7.26 -6.64
CA THR A 45 5.48 6.60 -5.35
C THR A 45 6.83 6.37 -4.68
N GLU A 46 6.94 6.78 -3.45
CA GLU A 46 8.10 6.54 -2.60
C GLU A 46 7.95 5.21 -1.87
N VAL A 47 8.99 4.41 -1.85
CA VAL A 47 9.11 3.20 -1.03
C VAL A 47 9.94 3.57 0.19
N MET A 48 9.39 3.30 1.37
CA MET A 48 10.06 3.56 2.63
C MET A 48 10.28 2.24 3.38
N THR A 49 11.38 2.14 4.10
CA THR A 49 11.76 0.95 4.89
C THR A 49 12.03 1.30 6.34
N LEU A 50 11.88 0.31 7.20
CA LEU A 50 12.19 0.40 8.63
C LEU A 50 12.90 -0.88 9.06
N ASP A 51 14.06 -0.74 9.71
CA ASP A 51 14.70 -1.83 10.44
C ASP A 51 13.95 -2.08 11.75
N LEU A 52 13.49 -3.31 11.95
CA LEU A 52 12.78 -3.69 13.17
C LEU A 52 13.73 -4.18 14.29
N ALA A 53 15.02 -4.36 14.03
CA ALA A 53 15.96 -4.76 15.07
C ALA A 53 15.99 -3.75 16.25
N PRO A 54 16.17 -2.44 16.03
CA PRO A 54 16.13 -1.44 17.07
C PRO A 54 14.72 -1.07 17.55
N TRP A 55 13.66 -1.50 16.84
CA TRP A 55 12.29 -1.14 17.17
C TRP A 55 11.93 -1.54 18.60
N GLN A 56 11.43 -0.59 19.40
CA GLN A 56 10.94 -0.84 20.73
C GLN A 56 9.43 -1.12 20.69
N ILE A 57 9.01 -2.25 21.24
CA ILE A 57 7.57 -2.55 21.39
C ILE A 57 6.98 -1.53 22.36
N THR A 58 6.05 -0.74 21.88
CA THR A 58 5.38 0.32 22.64
C THR A 58 3.86 0.15 22.59
N MET A 59 3.19 0.64 23.62
CA MET A 59 1.73 0.62 23.63
C MET A 59 1.18 1.61 22.61
N PRO A 60 0.30 1.18 21.69
CA PRO A 60 -0.31 2.11 20.76
C PRO A 60 -1.22 3.11 21.49
N PRO A 61 -1.29 4.38 21.06
CA PRO A 61 -2.15 5.39 21.71
C PRO A 61 -3.63 5.01 21.80
N VAL A 62 -4.11 4.20 20.86
CA VAL A 62 -5.49 3.70 20.83
C VAL A 62 -5.45 2.18 20.62
N SER A 63 -6.35 1.46 21.29
CA SER A 63 -6.46 0.00 21.15
C SER A 63 -6.82 -0.38 19.70
N VAL A 64 -6.08 -1.35 19.16
CA VAL A 64 -6.23 -1.87 17.79
C VAL A 64 -6.52 -3.36 17.86
N ARG A 65 -7.55 -3.78 17.16
CA ARG A 65 -7.83 -5.20 16.94
C ARG A 65 -6.98 -5.71 15.77
N LEU A 66 -6.25 -6.78 15.98
CA LEU A 66 -5.48 -7.49 14.95
C LEU A 66 -6.09 -8.87 14.72
N GLU A 67 -6.35 -9.20 13.46
CA GLU A 67 -6.85 -10.49 13.01
C GLU A 67 -5.90 -11.07 11.96
N ARG A 68 -5.69 -12.39 11.98
CA ARG A 68 -4.80 -13.07 11.01
C ARG A 68 -5.45 -13.27 9.64
N THR A 69 -6.75 -13.03 9.56
CA THR A 69 -7.54 -13.20 8.32
C THR A 69 -8.19 -11.89 7.93
N ILE A 70 -8.21 -11.61 6.64
CA ILE A 70 -8.95 -10.48 6.07
C ILE A 70 -10.39 -10.97 5.83
N ASN A 71 -11.32 -10.51 6.67
CA ASN A 71 -12.73 -10.87 6.54
C ASN A 71 -13.52 -9.83 5.73
N ASP A 72 -14.72 -10.20 5.30
CA ASP A 72 -15.58 -9.33 4.48
C ASP A 72 -15.92 -8.01 5.17
N ARG A 73 -16.09 -8.01 6.50
CA ARG A 73 -16.35 -6.80 7.27
C ARG A 73 -15.19 -5.80 7.15
N TRP A 74 -13.95 -6.29 7.19
CA TRP A 74 -12.76 -5.45 7.00
C TRP A 74 -12.72 -4.90 5.56
N ILE A 75 -13.01 -5.72 4.55
CA ILE A 75 -13.04 -5.32 3.14
C ILE A 75 -14.14 -4.29 2.88
N GLN A 76 -15.34 -4.48 3.42
CA GLN A 76 -16.42 -3.50 3.30
C GLN A 76 -16.06 -2.16 3.97
N SER A 77 -15.34 -2.22 5.11
CA SER A 77 -14.84 -1.01 5.77
C SER A 77 -13.77 -0.30 4.94
N LEU A 78 -12.90 -1.03 4.24
CA LEU A 78 -11.94 -0.44 3.29
C LEU A 78 -12.68 0.34 2.19
N PHE A 79 -13.73 -0.24 1.60
CA PHE A 79 -14.53 0.46 0.58
C PHE A 79 -15.18 1.73 1.12
N ALA A 80 -15.75 1.66 2.32
CA ALA A 80 -16.35 2.82 2.97
C ALA A 80 -15.31 3.92 3.25
N LEU A 81 -14.16 3.57 3.81
CA LEU A 81 -13.09 4.52 4.17
C LEU A 81 -12.41 5.14 2.94
N LYS A 82 -12.35 4.43 1.82
CA LYS A 82 -11.84 4.93 0.53
C LYS A 82 -12.91 5.63 -0.31
N SER A 83 -14.17 5.64 0.11
CA SER A 83 -15.28 6.10 -0.70
C SER A 83 -15.34 5.42 -2.09
N THR A 84 -15.06 4.11 -2.12
CA THR A 84 -15.03 3.35 -3.37
C THR A 84 -16.42 3.19 -3.95
N THR A 85 -16.67 3.79 -5.10
CA THR A 85 -17.97 3.75 -5.80
C THR A 85 -18.00 2.78 -6.98
N SER A 86 -16.82 2.42 -7.54
CA SER A 86 -16.71 1.53 -8.69
C SER A 86 -17.28 0.13 -8.39
N ALA A 87 -18.28 -0.30 -9.15
CA ALA A 87 -18.89 -1.62 -9.04
C ALA A 87 -17.88 -2.74 -9.35
N ILE A 88 -17.03 -2.55 -10.36
CA ILE A 88 -15.98 -3.51 -10.74
C ILE A 88 -15.01 -3.70 -9.57
N HIS A 89 -14.55 -2.61 -8.93
CA HIS A 89 -13.66 -2.73 -7.77
C HIS A 89 -14.33 -3.48 -6.61
N ARG A 90 -15.60 -3.23 -6.34
CA ARG A 90 -16.34 -3.93 -5.29
C ARG A 90 -16.51 -5.42 -5.57
N GLN A 91 -16.54 -5.80 -6.83
CA GLN A 91 -16.63 -7.21 -7.26
C GLN A 91 -15.26 -7.93 -7.21
N ILE A 92 -14.19 -7.28 -7.67
CA ILE A 92 -12.89 -7.92 -7.86
C ILE A 92 -12.04 -7.89 -6.59
N VAL A 93 -12.03 -6.77 -5.86
CA VAL A 93 -11.10 -6.57 -4.73
C VAL A 93 -11.26 -7.62 -3.62
N PRO A 94 -12.46 -8.11 -3.23
CA PRO A 94 -12.56 -9.16 -2.22
C PRO A 94 -11.79 -10.44 -2.61
N SER A 95 -11.92 -10.90 -3.85
CA SER A 95 -11.20 -12.09 -4.31
C SER A 95 -9.69 -11.91 -4.30
N MET A 96 -9.19 -10.68 -4.61
CA MET A 96 -7.77 -10.36 -4.54
C MET A 96 -7.23 -10.44 -3.11
N TYR A 97 -7.96 -9.90 -2.12
CA TYR A 97 -7.56 -9.97 -0.72
C TYR A 97 -7.59 -11.40 -0.18
N HIS A 98 -8.63 -12.19 -0.53
CA HIS A 98 -8.73 -13.58 -0.12
C HIS A 98 -7.68 -14.48 -0.78
N ALA A 99 -7.20 -14.12 -1.96
CA ALA A 99 -6.18 -14.87 -2.70
C ALA A 99 -4.73 -14.54 -2.28
N ILE A 100 -4.49 -13.67 -1.29
CA ILE A 100 -3.12 -13.35 -0.83
C ILE A 100 -2.48 -14.63 -0.27
N PRO A 101 -1.38 -15.14 -0.88
CA PRO A 101 -0.78 -16.42 -0.52
C PRO A 101 0.24 -16.29 0.63
N LYS A 102 0.06 -15.31 1.49
CA LYS A 102 0.97 -14.95 2.60
C LYS A 102 0.19 -14.74 3.87
N ASP A 103 0.85 -14.88 5.01
CA ASP A 103 0.27 -14.52 6.30
C ASP A 103 -0.06 -13.02 6.35
N THR A 104 -1.25 -12.70 6.86
CA THR A 104 -1.76 -11.34 6.93
C THR A 104 -2.10 -10.94 8.36
N LEU A 105 -2.06 -9.63 8.61
CA LEU A 105 -2.49 -8.99 9.84
C LEU A 105 -3.48 -7.88 9.49
N ALA A 106 -4.76 -8.15 9.60
CA ALA A 106 -5.81 -7.15 9.38
C ALA A 106 -6.02 -6.35 10.67
N ALA A 107 -5.62 -5.07 10.65
CA ALA A 107 -5.77 -4.15 11.77
C ALA A 107 -7.06 -3.35 11.63
N SER A 108 -7.76 -3.11 12.75
CA SER A 108 -8.94 -2.26 12.78
C SER A 108 -9.12 -1.54 14.11
N ILE A 109 -9.71 -0.33 14.06
CA ILE A 109 -10.21 0.42 15.21
C ILE A 109 -11.69 0.66 15.00
N THR A 110 -12.50 0.36 16.01
CA THR A 110 -13.95 0.60 16.02
C THR A 110 -14.32 1.76 16.93
N ASN A 111 -15.36 2.51 16.56
CA ASN A 111 -15.96 3.51 17.43
C ASN A 111 -16.95 2.86 18.44
N SER A 112 -17.55 3.69 19.30
CA SER A 112 -18.55 3.25 20.30
C SER A 112 -19.79 2.60 19.67
N ASN A 113 -20.09 2.88 18.40
CA ASN A 113 -21.24 2.30 17.68
C ASN A 113 -20.85 0.99 16.96
N GLY A 114 -19.66 0.46 17.20
CA GLY A 114 -19.17 -0.76 16.57
C GLY A 114 -18.75 -0.61 15.10
N GLN A 115 -18.70 0.60 14.55
CA GLN A 115 -18.25 0.83 13.17
C GLN A 115 -16.74 0.89 13.11
N ILE A 116 -16.13 0.25 12.10
CA ILE A 116 -14.69 0.36 11.83
C ILE A 116 -14.42 1.76 11.25
N VAL A 117 -13.57 2.51 11.92
CA VAL A 117 -13.22 3.91 11.58
C VAL A 117 -11.74 4.08 11.21
N ALA A 118 -10.93 3.07 11.43
CA ALA A 118 -9.55 3.01 10.92
C ALA A 118 -9.18 1.56 10.62
N ILE A 119 -8.37 1.37 9.58
CA ILE A 119 -7.85 0.07 9.16
C ILE A 119 -6.39 0.17 8.75
N GLY A 120 -5.75 -0.99 8.69
CA GLY A 120 -4.45 -1.22 8.08
C GLY A 120 -4.24 -2.70 7.83
N LEU A 121 -3.30 -3.04 6.95
CA LEU A 121 -2.97 -4.40 6.60
C LEU A 121 -1.46 -4.60 6.67
N GLY A 122 -1.00 -5.60 7.40
CA GLY A 122 0.33 -6.16 7.33
C GLY A 122 0.32 -7.43 6.48
N ILE A 123 1.27 -7.59 5.57
CA ILE A 123 1.50 -8.82 4.81
C ILE A 123 2.93 -9.27 5.11
N LEU A 124 3.07 -10.51 5.61
CA LEU A 124 4.36 -11.06 6.01
C LEU A 124 4.93 -11.88 4.86
N ASP A 125 6.11 -11.50 4.39
CA ASP A 125 6.83 -12.22 3.36
C ASP A 125 8.31 -12.35 3.71
N ARG A 126 8.80 -13.57 3.84
CA ARG A 126 10.17 -13.87 4.29
C ARG A 126 10.45 -13.21 5.64
N SER A 127 11.40 -12.29 5.70
CA SER A 127 11.78 -11.55 6.89
C SER A 127 11.20 -10.13 6.98
N TYR A 128 10.37 -9.73 6.01
CA TYR A 128 9.80 -8.38 5.94
C TYR A 128 8.28 -8.38 6.07
N MET A 129 7.76 -7.31 6.66
CA MET A 129 6.33 -7.01 6.65
C MET A 129 6.05 -5.80 5.77
N GLY A 130 5.23 -5.99 4.73
CA GLY A 130 4.67 -4.89 3.97
C GLY A 130 3.46 -4.29 4.69
N ILE A 131 3.41 -2.97 4.81
CA ILE A 131 2.28 -2.23 5.41
C ILE A 131 1.45 -1.60 4.30
N TYR A 132 0.15 -1.88 4.29
CA TYR A 132 -0.78 -1.48 3.24
C TYR A 132 -2.09 -0.94 3.83
N ALA A 133 -2.89 -0.28 2.99
CA ALA A 133 -4.27 0.09 3.26
C ALA A 133 -4.48 0.85 4.58
N ILE A 134 -3.54 1.74 4.96
CA ILE A 134 -3.73 2.60 6.13
C ILE A 134 -4.77 3.67 5.79
N HIS A 135 -5.97 3.50 6.33
CA HIS A 135 -7.07 4.46 6.16
C HIS A 135 -7.72 4.82 7.48
N VAL A 136 -8.03 6.10 7.64
CA VAL A 136 -8.77 6.63 8.80
C VAL A 136 -9.92 7.48 8.27
N HIS A 137 -11.12 7.23 8.80
CA HIS A 137 -12.31 7.99 8.49
C HIS A 137 -12.08 9.49 8.74
N PRO A 138 -12.48 10.42 7.85
CA PRO A 138 -12.17 11.84 7.95
C PRO A 138 -12.48 12.46 9.34
N HIS A 139 -13.61 12.15 9.94
CA HIS A 139 -14.01 12.66 11.26
C HIS A 139 -13.17 12.14 12.44
N TYR A 140 -12.32 11.15 12.20
CA TYR A 140 -11.46 10.54 13.22
C TYR A 140 -9.95 10.83 12.98
N ARG A 141 -9.63 11.65 11.99
CA ARG A 141 -8.25 12.10 11.74
C ARG A 141 -7.75 13.00 12.88
N GLY A 142 -6.43 13.13 13.01
CA GLY A 142 -5.81 13.92 14.09
C GLY A 142 -5.86 13.25 15.48
N ARG A 143 -6.46 12.05 15.62
CA ARG A 143 -6.61 11.32 16.88
C ARG A 143 -5.63 10.15 17.03
N GLN A 144 -4.52 10.17 16.34
CA GLN A 144 -3.46 9.16 16.35
C GLN A 144 -3.87 7.75 15.88
N TYR A 145 -5.01 7.58 15.23
CA TYR A 145 -5.51 6.27 14.81
C TYR A 145 -4.59 5.60 13.80
N ALA A 146 -4.10 6.33 12.79
CA ALA A 146 -3.13 5.78 11.83
C ALA A 146 -1.82 5.36 12.52
N ARG A 147 -1.33 6.16 13.49
CA ARG A 147 -0.15 5.81 14.30
C ARG A 147 -0.40 4.52 15.07
N SER A 148 -1.55 4.40 15.74
CA SER A 148 -1.88 3.21 16.53
C SER A 148 -1.94 1.95 15.67
N VAL A 149 -2.56 2.04 14.49
CA VAL A 149 -2.61 0.94 13.53
C VAL A 149 -1.20 0.53 13.09
N CYS A 150 -0.35 1.48 12.68
CA CYS A 150 1.03 1.19 12.27
C CYS A 150 1.85 0.61 13.43
N THR A 151 1.80 1.21 14.62
CA THR A 151 2.52 0.72 15.81
C THR A 151 2.10 -0.72 16.16
N SER A 152 0.80 -1.02 16.13
CA SER A 152 0.31 -2.38 16.41
C SER A 152 0.78 -3.40 15.38
N LEU A 153 0.79 -3.03 14.10
CA LEU A 153 1.33 -3.89 13.03
C LEU A 153 2.83 -4.12 13.22
N LEU A 154 3.62 -3.06 13.47
CA LEU A 154 5.07 -3.14 13.67
C LEU A 154 5.42 -3.99 14.90
N ASN A 155 4.74 -3.78 16.04
CA ASN A 155 4.91 -4.60 17.23
C ASN A 155 4.67 -6.07 16.91
N ARG A 156 3.54 -6.36 16.27
CA ARG A 156 3.18 -7.74 15.93
C ARG A 156 4.13 -8.36 14.90
N GLY A 157 4.58 -7.58 13.92
CA GLY A 157 5.61 -8.02 12.98
C GLY A 157 6.90 -8.43 13.68
N LYS A 158 7.39 -7.59 14.60
CA LYS A 158 8.58 -7.90 15.41
C LYS A 158 8.40 -9.16 16.27
N GLU A 159 7.25 -9.30 16.94
CA GLU A 159 6.93 -10.51 17.73
C GLU A 159 6.90 -11.78 16.89
N LEU A 160 6.53 -11.67 15.61
CA LEU A 160 6.52 -12.76 14.64
C LEU A 160 7.89 -12.99 13.95
N GLY A 161 8.93 -12.27 14.38
CA GLY A 161 10.30 -12.45 13.90
C GLY A 161 10.62 -11.69 12.61
N MET A 162 9.80 -10.72 12.21
CA MET A 162 10.15 -9.85 11.08
C MET A 162 11.34 -8.97 11.46
N THR A 163 12.30 -8.87 10.55
CA THR A 163 13.52 -8.04 10.73
C THR A 163 13.34 -6.66 10.13
N GLY A 164 12.41 -6.47 9.21
CA GLY A 164 12.14 -5.19 8.60
C GLY A 164 10.68 -4.99 8.22
N ALA A 165 10.32 -3.74 7.98
CA ALA A 165 9.04 -3.38 7.41
C ALA A 165 9.24 -2.45 6.21
N TYR A 166 8.30 -2.45 5.28
CA TYR A 166 8.26 -1.50 4.18
C TYR A 166 6.84 -1.04 3.89
N LEU A 167 6.74 0.11 3.29
CA LEU A 167 5.48 0.67 2.80
C LEU A 167 5.69 1.50 1.54
N GLN A 168 4.59 1.89 0.93
CA GLN A 168 4.57 2.72 -0.25
C GLN A 168 3.67 3.93 -0.01
N VAL A 169 4.16 5.13 -0.34
CA VAL A 169 3.42 6.37 -0.20
C VAL A 169 3.48 7.16 -1.51
N VAL A 170 2.32 7.58 -2.01
CA VAL A 170 2.26 8.41 -3.23
C VAL A 170 2.88 9.77 -2.92
N GLU A 171 3.70 10.27 -3.84
CA GLU A 171 4.29 11.60 -3.78
C GLU A 171 3.22 12.66 -3.51
N GLY A 172 3.53 13.63 -2.65
CA GLY A 172 2.58 14.66 -2.23
C GLY A 172 1.65 14.26 -1.07
N ASN A 173 1.61 12.99 -0.64
CA ASN A 173 0.87 12.60 0.57
C ASN A 173 1.67 12.95 1.84
N THR A 174 1.88 14.25 2.04
CA THR A 174 2.68 14.80 3.15
C THR A 174 2.22 14.32 4.54
N PRO A 175 0.91 14.22 4.86
CA PRO A 175 0.48 13.73 6.17
C PRO A 175 0.91 12.30 6.43
N ALA A 176 0.79 11.41 5.45
CA ALA A 176 1.21 10.01 5.58
C ALA A 176 2.73 9.91 5.70
N LYS A 177 3.49 10.62 4.84
CA LYS A 177 4.96 10.62 4.89
C LYS A 177 5.48 11.09 6.26
N ARG A 178 4.92 12.18 6.81
CA ARG A 178 5.28 12.67 8.15
C ARG A 178 5.02 11.63 9.24
N LEU A 179 3.91 10.91 9.16
CA LEU A 179 3.61 9.81 10.08
C LEU A 179 4.69 8.73 10.00
N TYR A 180 5.04 8.27 8.80
CA TYR A 180 5.99 7.18 8.61
C TYR A 180 7.40 7.57 9.04
N LEU A 181 7.87 8.76 8.68
CA LEU A 181 9.15 9.31 9.17
C LEU A 181 9.17 9.36 10.72
N SER A 182 8.06 9.78 11.36
CA SER A 182 7.98 9.85 12.83
C SER A 182 7.89 8.48 13.52
N LEU A 183 7.68 7.40 12.76
CA LEU A 183 7.78 6.00 13.19
C LEU A 183 9.17 5.40 12.90
N GLY A 184 10.08 6.17 12.31
CA GLY A 184 11.44 5.73 12.00
C GLY A 184 11.60 5.11 10.61
N PHE A 185 10.59 5.16 9.75
CA PHE A 185 10.78 4.78 8.34
C PHE A 185 11.69 5.78 7.65
N GLU A 186 12.52 5.26 6.75
CA GLU A 186 13.43 6.03 5.93
C GLU A 186 13.09 5.83 4.44
N ASP A 187 13.34 6.85 3.63
CA ASP A 187 13.19 6.77 2.18
C ASP A 187 14.20 5.76 1.61
N PHE A 188 13.74 4.82 0.80
CA PHE A 188 14.60 3.80 0.18
C PHE A 188 14.78 4.05 -1.30
N TYR A 189 13.69 4.12 -2.08
CA TYR A 189 13.70 4.51 -3.48
C TYR A 189 12.32 5.02 -3.89
N SER A 190 12.24 5.63 -5.08
CA SER A 190 10.96 5.95 -5.70
C SER A 190 10.78 5.18 -7.00
N TYR A 191 9.53 4.93 -7.36
CA TYR A 191 9.16 4.45 -8.67
C TYR A 191 8.03 5.32 -9.25
N ARG A 192 7.84 5.24 -10.54
CA ARG A 192 6.75 5.90 -11.26
C ARG A 192 6.17 5.01 -12.32
N PHE A 193 4.97 5.32 -12.76
CA PHE A 193 4.40 4.68 -13.93
C PHE A 193 4.59 5.57 -15.16
N ARG A 194 4.92 4.95 -16.28
CA ARG A 194 4.84 5.51 -17.61
C ARG A 194 3.61 4.94 -18.27
N VAL A 195 2.68 5.82 -18.68
CA VAL A 195 1.36 5.45 -19.22
C VAL A 195 1.18 6.05 -20.60
N LYS A 196 0.70 5.24 -21.53
CA LYS A 196 0.28 5.67 -22.86
C LYS A 196 -1.18 5.28 -23.06
N GLU A 197 -2.03 6.29 -23.19
CA GLU A 197 -3.47 6.08 -23.40
C GLU A 197 -3.73 5.41 -24.75
N LEU A 198 -4.87 4.73 -24.84
CA LEU A 198 -5.38 4.24 -26.12
C LEU A 198 -5.88 5.44 -26.94
N PHE A 199 -5.46 5.52 -28.16
CA PHE A 199 -5.98 6.46 -29.15
C PHE A 199 -7.04 5.79 -30.02
#